data_1b9076dff74ed92c971c8122d22ea411
#
_entry.id   1b9076dff74ed92c971c8122d22ea411
#
_cell.length_a   1.000
_cell.length_b   1.000
_cell.length_c   1.000
_cell.angle_alpha   90.00
_cell.angle_beta   90.00
_cell.angle_gamma   90.00
#
_symmetry.space_group_name_H-M   'P 1'
#
loop_
_entity.id
_entity.type
_entity.pdbx_description
1 polymer ?
#
loop_
_entity_poly.entity_id
_entity_poly.type
_entity_poly.pdbx_seq_one_letter_code
_entity_poly.pdbx_strand_id
1 'polypeptide(L)'
;YIRNASGFEKENAHLEDVESTKLRKIPHSTAGAKYAVECLNPFFGHLLAYLIAGHHGGLADWYDKGSLKLRLQQADDELVASLSGLAESGLPKDFFPLSDDDLMRDFFAFWEDGAKLEELHIWLRFLFSCLVDADFLDTEAFMNGYADADTAQATGLRPKFPGLDELHRRYEQYMAQLHEKSDKDSFLNQERHAILQQCFSAAETDRTLFSLTVPTGGGKTLAS
;
A
#
# COMPACT_ATOMS: atom_id res chain seq x y z
N TYR A 1 21.35 0.24 -3.20
CA TYR A 1 22.41 0.52 -2.23
C TYR A 1 22.19 -0.27 -0.93
N ILE A 2 21.02 -0.19 -0.33
CA ILE A 2 20.60 -1.07 0.77
C ILE A 2 20.90 -2.54 0.43
N ARG A 3 20.86 -2.94 -0.84
CA ARG A 3 21.21 -4.27 -1.31
C ARG A 3 22.64 -4.70 -0.91
N ASN A 4 23.64 -3.86 -1.11
CA ASN A 4 25.05 -4.22 -0.80
C ASN A 4 25.34 -4.20 0.70
N ALA A 5 24.88 -3.18 1.43
CA ALA A 5 25.02 -3.09 2.88
C ALA A 5 24.27 -4.20 3.62
N SER A 6 23.17 -4.72 3.01
CA SER A 6 22.32 -5.74 3.61
C SER A 6 22.61 -7.17 3.18
N GLY A 7 23.61 -7.41 2.34
CA GLY A 7 23.91 -8.75 1.84
C GLY A 7 22.94 -9.27 0.77
N PHE A 8 22.17 -8.39 0.14
CA PHE A 8 21.26 -8.67 -0.95
C PHE A 8 21.94 -9.23 -2.21
N GLU A 9 23.25 -9.18 -2.31
CA GLU A 9 24.02 -9.83 -3.39
C GLU A 9 24.05 -11.35 -3.31
N LYS A 10 23.61 -11.94 -2.21
CA LYS A 10 23.41 -13.39 -2.14
C LYS A 10 21.99 -13.69 -2.61
N GLU A 11 21.89 -14.38 -3.72
CA GLU A 11 20.72 -14.69 -4.55
C GLU A 11 19.41 -15.12 -3.84
N ASN A 12 19.35 -15.12 -2.50
CA ASN A 12 18.24 -15.67 -1.72
C ASN A 12 17.84 -14.84 -0.50
N ALA A 13 18.11 -13.54 -0.45
CA ALA A 13 17.83 -12.74 0.74
C ALA A 13 16.33 -12.60 1.08
N HIS A 14 15.43 -12.88 0.13
CA HIS A 14 13.97 -12.88 0.32
C HIS A 14 13.33 -14.28 0.35
N LEU A 15 14.07 -15.33 -0.02
CA LEU A 15 13.57 -16.69 0.10
C LEU A 15 13.84 -17.15 1.53
N GLU A 16 12.80 -17.48 2.26
CA GLU A 16 12.88 -18.21 3.52
C GLU A 16 13.41 -19.64 3.23
N ASP A 17 14.71 -19.73 2.96
CA ASP A 17 15.36 -21.02 2.86
C ASP A 17 15.70 -21.51 4.26
N VAL A 18 15.01 -22.54 4.69
CA VAL A 18 14.94 -23.09 6.04
C VAL A 18 16.26 -23.68 6.54
N GLU A 19 17.32 -23.76 5.72
CA GLU A 19 18.54 -24.53 6.05
C GLU A 19 19.88 -23.80 6.01
N SER A 20 19.94 -22.51 5.68
CA SER A 20 21.24 -21.80 5.72
C SER A 20 21.31 -20.74 6.80
N THR A 21 22.03 -21.09 7.87
CA THR A 21 22.73 -20.17 8.78
C THR A 21 22.15 -18.76 8.88
N LYS A 22 21.36 -18.52 9.92
CA LYS A 22 21.05 -17.20 10.55
C LYS A 22 21.58 -15.99 9.76
N LEU A 23 21.11 -15.79 8.54
CA LEU A 23 21.19 -14.50 7.87
C LEU A 23 20.37 -13.55 8.71
N ARG A 24 21.03 -12.69 9.44
CA ARG A 24 20.43 -11.68 10.28
C ARG A 24 19.53 -10.87 9.38
N LYS A 25 18.21 -10.96 9.58
CA LYS A 25 17.22 -10.14 8.87
C LYS A 25 17.64 -8.69 9.08
N ILE A 26 18.09 -8.00 8.03
CA ILE A 26 18.59 -6.63 8.18
C ILE A 26 17.38 -5.71 8.06
N PRO A 27 17.06 -4.95 9.13
CA PRO A 27 15.86 -4.11 9.18
C PRO A 27 16.09 -2.81 8.41
N HIS A 28 16.10 -2.88 7.06
CA HIS A 28 16.27 -1.72 6.18
C HIS A 28 15.14 -0.67 6.32
N SER A 29 13.93 -1.10 6.67
CA SER A 29 12.79 -0.21 6.84
C SER A 29 12.93 0.73 8.04
N THR A 30 13.61 0.29 9.10
CA THR A 30 13.79 1.10 10.31
C THR A 30 14.84 2.19 10.09
N ALA A 31 15.93 1.89 9.38
CA ALA A 31 16.94 2.88 9.02
C ALA A 31 16.38 4.01 8.16
N GLY A 32 15.59 3.69 7.14
CA GLY A 32 14.93 4.68 6.29
C GLY A 32 13.91 5.54 7.06
N ALA A 33 13.14 4.93 7.97
CA ALA A 33 12.23 5.66 8.84
C ALA A 33 12.95 6.61 9.79
N LYS A 34 14.07 6.18 10.37
CA LYS A 34 14.92 7.00 11.24
C LYS A 34 15.50 8.18 10.47
N TYR A 35 16.01 7.94 9.27
CA TYR A 35 16.51 8.98 8.38
C TYR A 35 15.46 10.06 8.10
N ALA A 36 14.22 9.65 7.77
CA ALA A 36 13.14 10.59 7.51
C ALA A 36 12.87 11.50 8.73
N VAL A 37 12.86 10.96 9.94
CA VAL A 37 12.63 11.74 11.16
C VAL A 37 13.77 12.72 11.46
N GLU A 38 15.01 12.36 11.15
CA GLU A 38 16.19 13.20 11.46
C GLU A 38 16.46 14.27 10.40
N CYS A 39 16.14 13.99 9.14
CA CYS A 39 16.51 14.84 8.03
C CYS A 39 15.38 15.74 7.50
N LEU A 40 14.14 15.44 7.84
CA LEU A 40 12.98 16.17 7.35
C LEU A 40 12.30 16.95 8.48
N ASN A 41 11.42 17.88 8.08
CA ASN A 41 10.52 18.55 9.00
C ASN A 41 9.81 17.53 9.92
N PRO A 42 9.68 17.79 11.24
CA PRO A 42 9.13 16.82 12.20
C PRO A 42 7.77 16.23 11.81
N PHE A 43 6.90 16.99 11.17
CA PHE A 43 5.59 16.50 10.73
C PHE A 43 5.75 15.46 9.59
N PHE A 44 6.43 15.82 8.50
CA PHE A 44 6.63 14.92 7.37
C PHE A 44 7.56 13.77 7.69
N GLY A 45 8.61 14.03 8.46
CA GLY A 45 9.52 12.98 8.90
C GLY A 45 8.79 11.86 9.63
N HIS A 46 7.86 12.17 10.53
CA HIS A 46 7.06 11.17 11.21
C HIS A 46 6.03 10.48 10.29
N LEU A 47 5.36 11.21 9.40
CA LEU A 47 4.44 10.59 8.43
C LEU A 47 5.18 9.58 7.55
N LEU A 48 6.31 9.98 6.97
CA LEU A 48 7.11 9.10 6.13
C LEU A 48 7.69 7.92 6.93
N ALA A 49 8.07 8.14 8.19
CA ALA A 49 8.56 7.08 9.05
C ALA A 49 7.50 5.97 9.27
N TYR A 50 6.23 6.33 9.42
CA TYR A 50 5.14 5.34 9.47
C TYR A 50 5.05 4.50 8.20
N LEU A 51 5.11 5.14 7.03
CA LEU A 51 5.04 4.46 5.74
C LEU A 51 6.25 3.53 5.55
N ILE A 52 7.45 4.07 5.72
CA ILE A 52 8.70 3.36 5.49
C ILE A 52 8.88 2.22 6.50
N ALA A 53 8.61 2.45 7.79
CA ALA A 53 8.74 1.40 8.79
C ALA A 53 7.68 0.31 8.65
N GLY A 54 6.52 0.65 8.09
CA GLY A 54 5.35 -0.22 8.01
C GLY A 54 5.27 -1.11 6.78
N HIS A 55 5.99 -0.83 5.68
CA HIS A 55 5.73 -1.46 4.38
C HIS A 55 5.81 -2.98 4.37
N HIS A 56 6.60 -3.59 5.24
CA HIS A 56 6.65 -5.05 5.40
C HIS A 56 5.75 -5.63 6.50
N GLY A 57 5.29 -4.83 7.45
CA GLY A 57 4.61 -5.36 8.65
C GLY A 57 3.30 -4.66 9.01
N GLY A 58 2.87 -3.68 8.22
CA GLY A 58 1.73 -2.83 8.51
C GLY A 58 2.08 -1.60 9.35
N LEU A 59 1.16 -0.65 9.40
CA LEU A 59 1.32 0.58 10.16
C LEU A 59 1.33 0.26 11.66
N ALA A 60 2.45 0.55 12.33
CA ALA A 60 2.63 0.26 13.75
C ALA A 60 1.97 1.33 14.63
N ASP A 61 1.61 0.96 15.85
CA ASP A 61 1.23 1.94 16.86
C ASP A 61 2.43 2.75 17.35
N TRP A 62 2.14 3.92 17.94
CA TRP A 62 3.20 4.79 18.46
C TRP A 62 3.75 4.35 19.82
N TYR A 63 2.92 3.75 20.69
CA TYR A 63 3.25 3.52 22.10
C TYR A 63 3.39 2.05 22.54
N ASP A 64 2.93 1.08 21.78
CA ASP A 64 2.93 -0.32 22.17
C ASP A 64 4.27 -1.05 21.98
N LYS A 65 4.33 -2.32 22.41
CA LYS A 65 5.47 -3.19 22.15
C LYS A 65 5.65 -3.35 20.64
N GLY A 66 6.84 -3.06 20.16
CA GLY A 66 7.12 -3.01 18.70
C GLY A 66 6.67 -1.73 18.03
N SER A 67 6.29 -0.72 18.81
CA SER A 67 5.88 0.60 18.32
C SER A 67 6.94 1.28 17.47
N LEU A 68 6.49 2.16 16.57
CA LEU A 68 7.40 2.95 15.76
C LEU A 68 8.38 3.74 16.62
N LYS A 69 7.92 4.33 17.73
CA LYS A 69 8.78 5.08 18.66
C LYS A 69 9.95 4.24 19.18
N LEU A 70 9.70 3.02 19.64
CA LEU A 70 10.75 2.13 20.15
C LEU A 70 11.72 1.71 19.06
N ARG A 71 11.21 1.42 17.86
CA ARG A 71 12.02 1.06 16.70
C ARG A 71 12.96 2.21 16.31
N LEU A 72 12.45 3.44 16.26
CA LEU A 72 13.25 4.63 15.95
C LEU A 72 14.35 4.90 17.00
N GLN A 73 14.07 4.65 18.28
CA GLN A 73 15.07 4.81 19.36
C GLN A 73 16.20 3.80 19.29
N GLN A 74 16.00 2.65 18.68
CA GLN A 74 16.97 1.56 18.57
C GLN A 74 17.68 1.52 17.22
N ALA A 75 17.41 2.46 16.32
CA ALA A 75 17.85 2.42 14.93
C ALA A 75 19.14 3.20 14.63
N ASP A 76 19.82 3.74 15.61
CA ASP A 76 20.98 4.61 15.39
C ASP A 76 22.12 3.88 14.67
N ASP A 77 22.47 2.68 15.11
CA ASP A 77 23.52 1.85 14.50
C ASP A 77 23.14 1.45 13.06
N GLU A 78 21.86 1.16 12.82
CA GLU A 78 21.34 0.79 11.50
C GLU A 78 21.38 1.98 10.53
N LEU A 79 21.06 3.18 11.01
CA LEU A 79 21.14 4.40 10.22
C LEU A 79 22.58 4.71 9.83
N VAL A 80 23.52 4.64 10.78
CA VAL A 80 24.94 4.87 10.52
C VAL A 80 25.48 3.87 9.50
N ALA A 81 25.17 2.60 9.63
CA ALA A 81 25.57 1.57 8.68
C ALA A 81 25.00 1.81 7.28
N SER A 82 23.71 2.21 7.20
CA SER A 82 23.02 2.51 5.94
C SER A 82 23.61 3.74 5.24
N LEU A 83 23.91 4.81 5.98
CA LEU A 83 24.51 6.03 5.44
C LEU A 83 25.94 5.81 4.96
N SER A 84 26.74 5.04 5.71
CA SER A 84 28.11 4.68 5.31
C SER A 84 28.10 3.96 3.98
N GLY A 85 27.26 2.99 3.90
CA GLY A 85 27.14 2.24 2.72
C GLY A 85 26.51 3.03 1.55
N LEU A 86 25.61 3.99 1.77
CA LEU A 86 25.09 4.91 0.75
C LEU A 86 26.24 5.75 0.15
N ALA A 87 27.17 6.20 0.98
CA ALA A 87 28.35 6.94 0.53
C ALA A 87 29.26 6.12 -0.39
N GLU A 88 29.31 4.80 -0.19
CA GLU A 88 30.12 3.88 -0.99
C GLU A 88 29.42 3.44 -2.31
N SER A 89 28.11 3.63 -2.42
CA SER A 89 27.31 3.12 -3.54
C SER A 89 27.52 3.82 -4.87
N GLY A 90 28.08 5.03 -4.83
CA GLY A 90 28.19 5.87 -6.03
C GLY A 90 26.86 6.42 -6.54
N LEU A 91 25.78 6.32 -5.79
CA LEU A 91 24.51 6.93 -6.14
C LEU A 91 24.66 8.46 -6.24
N PRO A 92 24.03 9.11 -7.23
CA PRO A 92 24.05 10.56 -7.35
C PRO A 92 23.53 11.23 -6.07
N LYS A 93 24.16 12.32 -5.63
CA LYS A 93 23.73 13.04 -4.42
C LYS A 93 22.34 13.66 -4.56
N ASP A 94 21.91 13.91 -5.77
CA ASP A 94 20.58 14.40 -6.17
C ASP A 94 19.52 13.30 -6.28
N PHE A 95 19.86 12.07 -5.96
CA PHE A 95 18.90 10.97 -5.84
C PHE A 95 17.88 11.19 -4.69
N PHE A 96 18.17 12.09 -3.76
CA PHE A 96 17.26 12.51 -2.70
C PHE A 96 16.85 13.99 -2.90
N PRO A 97 16.04 14.28 -3.93
CA PRO A 97 15.84 15.67 -4.37
C PRO A 97 14.75 16.43 -3.59
N LEU A 98 14.04 15.77 -2.67
CA LEU A 98 12.93 16.43 -2.00
C LEU A 98 13.46 17.32 -0.87
N SER A 99 13.42 18.63 -1.10
CA SER A 99 13.55 19.60 -0.02
C SER A 99 12.27 19.60 0.83
N ASP A 100 12.38 19.99 2.11
CA ASP A 100 11.20 20.22 2.95
C ASP A 100 10.22 21.20 2.29
N ASP A 101 10.72 22.21 1.58
CA ASP A 101 9.90 23.22 0.89
C ASP A 101 9.07 22.61 -0.25
N ASP A 102 9.60 21.66 -1.01
CA ASP A 102 8.88 20.97 -2.07
C ASP A 102 7.78 20.06 -1.49
N LEU A 103 8.11 19.29 -0.46
CA LEU A 103 7.14 18.45 0.25
C LEU A 103 6.02 19.29 0.88
N MET A 104 6.38 20.42 1.48
CA MET A 104 5.42 21.34 2.10
C MET A 104 4.50 21.93 1.04
N ARG A 105 5.04 22.40 -0.06
CA ARG A 105 4.25 23.00 -1.16
C ARG A 105 3.23 22.00 -1.71
N ASP A 106 3.65 20.80 -2.04
CA ASP A 106 2.79 19.80 -2.65
C ASP A 106 1.74 19.28 -1.66
N PHE A 107 2.11 19.15 -0.39
CA PHE A 107 1.18 18.78 0.66
C PHE A 107 0.14 19.88 0.90
N PHE A 108 0.55 21.15 1.02
CA PHE A 108 -0.38 22.24 1.22
C PHE A 108 -1.25 22.51 0.02
N ALA A 109 -0.76 22.34 -1.21
CA ALA A 109 -1.60 22.40 -2.40
C ALA A 109 -2.76 21.40 -2.34
N PHE A 110 -2.50 20.19 -1.84
CA PHE A 110 -3.56 19.21 -1.58
C PHE A 110 -4.56 19.66 -0.50
N TRP A 111 -4.10 20.42 0.53
CA TRP A 111 -4.94 20.88 1.62
C TRP A 111 -5.67 22.20 1.33
N GLU A 112 -5.17 23.04 0.43
CA GLU A 112 -5.84 24.31 0.03
C GLU A 112 -7.22 24.06 -0.59
N ASP A 113 -7.47 22.87 -1.12
CA ASP A 113 -8.76 22.45 -1.68
C ASP A 113 -9.80 22.05 -0.62
N GLY A 114 -9.54 22.33 0.66
CA GLY A 114 -10.48 22.14 1.76
C GLY A 114 -10.43 20.77 2.44
N ALA A 115 -9.38 19.98 2.19
CA ALA A 115 -9.16 18.73 2.90
C ALA A 115 -9.05 18.96 4.42
N LYS A 116 -9.72 18.14 5.21
CA LYS A 116 -9.72 18.23 6.66
C LYS A 116 -8.63 17.37 7.26
N LEU A 117 -8.10 17.78 8.40
CA LEU A 117 -7.12 16.98 9.15
C LEU A 117 -7.63 15.54 9.44
N GLU A 118 -8.94 15.38 9.54
CA GLU A 118 -9.61 14.10 9.69
C GLU A 118 -9.42 13.18 8.46
N GLU A 119 -9.08 13.73 7.30
CA GLU A 119 -8.84 12.96 6.06
C GLU A 119 -7.38 12.52 5.91
N LEU A 120 -6.48 13.06 6.74
CA LEU A 120 -5.05 12.73 6.71
C LEU A 120 -4.80 11.21 6.83
N HIS A 121 -5.58 10.52 7.65
CA HIS A 121 -5.41 9.08 7.84
C HIS A 121 -5.77 8.27 6.57
N ILE A 122 -6.71 8.75 5.75
CA ILE A 122 -7.07 8.11 4.48
C ILE A 122 -5.93 8.32 3.48
N TRP A 123 -5.44 9.55 3.39
CA TRP A 123 -4.33 9.91 2.53
C TRP A 123 -3.06 9.11 2.88
N LEU A 124 -2.74 8.98 4.17
CA LEU A 124 -1.61 8.19 4.64
C LEU A 124 -1.75 6.71 4.28
N ARG A 125 -2.95 6.13 4.41
CA ARG A 125 -3.24 4.75 4.02
C ARG A 125 -3.13 4.55 2.50
N PHE A 126 -3.55 5.54 1.73
CA PHE A 126 -3.41 5.50 0.28
C PHE A 126 -1.93 5.51 -0.12
N LEU A 127 -1.12 6.42 0.41
CA LEU A 127 0.32 6.43 0.17
C LEU A 127 1.01 5.14 0.63
N PHE A 128 0.59 4.60 1.76
CA PHE A 128 1.07 3.31 2.24
C PHE A 128 0.77 2.19 1.24
N SER A 129 -0.44 2.16 0.71
CA SER A 129 -0.83 1.19 -0.32
C SER A 129 0.02 1.33 -1.59
N CYS A 130 0.27 2.56 -2.05
CA CYS A 130 1.13 2.81 -3.20
C CYS A 130 2.57 2.33 -2.96
N LEU A 131 3.13 2.60 -1.78
CA LEU A 131 4.48 2.16 -1.43
C LEU A 131 4.60 0.63 -1.40
N VAL A 132 3.63 -0.03 -0.77
CA VAL A 132 3.60 -1.50 -0.70
C VAL A 132 3.45 -2.10 -2.10
N ASP A 133 2.58 -1.56 -2.93
CA ASP A 133 2.38 -2.05 -4.30
C ASP A 133 3.65 -1.86 -5.15
N ALA A 134 4.32 -0.72 -5.04
CA ALA A 134 5.58 -0.45 -5.72
C ALA A 134 6.70 -1.43 -5.29
N ASP A 135 6.83 -1.70 -4.00
CA ASP A 135 7.81 -2.65 -3.46
C ASP A 135 7.57 -4.08 -3.96
N PHE A 136 6.30 -4.50 -3.98
CA PHE A 136 5.91 -5.80 -4.54
C PHE A 136 6.18 -5.89 -6.05
N LEU A 137 5.83 -4.84 -6.81
CA LEU A 137 6.05 -4.81 -8.26
C LEU A 137 7.53 -4.87 -8.62
N ASP A 138 8.37 -4.10 -7.92
CA ASP A 138 9.82 -4.09 -8.15
C ASP A 138 10.45 -5.44 -7.78
N THR A 139 10.03 -6.04 -6.67
CA THR A 139 10.48 -7.38 -6.25
C THR A 139 10.07 -8.44 -7.27
N GLU A 140 8.82 -8.41 -7.74
CA GLU A 140 8.33 -9.35 -8.76
C GLU A 140 9.11 -9.22 -10.07
N ALA A 141 9.38 -7.98 -10.51
CA ALA A 141 10.17 -7.71 -11.70
C ALA A 141 11.58 -8.27 -11.56
N PHE A 142 12.25 -8.00 -10.45
CA PHE A 142 13.59 -8.52 -10.15
C PHE A 142 13.64 -10.05 -10.16
N MET A 143 12.69 -10.71 -9.49
CA MET A 143 12.61 -12.18 -9.42
C MET A 143 12.38 -12.83 -10.79
N ASN A 144 11.74 -12.11 -11.71
CA ASN A 144 11.51 -12.57 -13.10
C ASN A 144 12.61 -12.10 -14.08
N GLY A 145 13.69 -11.49 -13.60
CA GLY A 145 14.83 -11.08 -14.41
C GLY A 145 14.60 -9.82 -15.25
N TYR A 146 13.61 -8.99 -14.90
CA TYR A 146 13.39 -7.68 -15.51
C TYR A 146 14.24 -6.61 -14.81
N ALA A 147 14.57 -5.55 -15.54
CA ALA A 147 15.36 -4.45 -14.99
C ALA A 147 14.61 -3.67 -13.90
N ASP A 148 13.30 -3.50 -14.09
CA ASP A 148 12.39 -2.75 -13.22
C ASP A 148 10.93 -3.17 -13.46
N ALA A 149 10.01 -2.66 -12.62
CA ALA A 149 8.58 -2.93 -12.70
C ALA A 149 7.94 -2.42 -14.00
N ASP A 150 8.38 -1.28 -14.53
CA ASP A 150 7.86 -0.70 -15.76
C ASP A 150 8.20 -1.60 -16.96
N THR A 151 9.42 -2.12 -17.02
CA THR A 151 9.85 -3.09 -18.05
C THR A 151 9.06 -4.39 -17.94
N ALA A 152 8.83 -4.90 -16.74
CA ALA A 152 8.01 -6.08 -16.50
C ALA A 152 6.56 -5.88 -16.96
N GLN A 153 5.98 -4.73 -16.66
CA GLN A 153 4.62 -4.37 -17.09
C GLN A 153 4.51 -4.23 -18.62
N ALA A 154 5.49 -3.58 -19.25
CA ALA A 154 5.54 -3.42 -20.70
C ALA A 154 5.63 -4.76 -21.45
N THR A 155 6.29 -5.76 -20.88
CA THR A 155 6.42 -7.09 -21.45
C THR A 155 5.23 -8.01 -21.16
N GLY A 156 4.23 -7.55 -20.40
CA GLY A 156 3.02 -8.31 -20.12
C GLY A 156 3.18 -9.39 -19.06
N LEU A 157 4.10 -9.20 -18.12
CA LEU A 157 4.28 -10.08 -16.97
C LEU A 157 2.97 -10.31 -16.19
N ARG A 158 2.17 -9.28 -16.08
CA ARG A 158 0.81 -9.38 -15.52
C ARG A 158 -0.24 -9.34 -16.63
N PRO A 159 -1.24 -10.22 -16.59
CA PRO A 159 -2.34 -10.18 -17.54
C PRO A 159 -3.06 -8.81 -17.43
N LYS A 160 -3.47 -8.29 -18.57
CA LYS A 160 -4.33 -7.10 -18.56
C LYS A 160 -5.64 -7.44 -17.87
N PHE A 161 -5.95 -6.69 -16.84
CA PHE A 161 -7.26 -6.82 -16.19
C PHE A 161 -8.36 -6.31 -17.13
N PRO A 162 -9.52 -6.95 -17.11
CA PRO A 162 -10.66 -6.46 -17.89
C PRO A 162 -11.05 -5.05 -17.40
N GLY A 163 -11.41 -4.18 -18.31
CA GLY A 163 -11.97 -2.87 -17.97
C GLY A 163 -13.27 -2.96 -17.20
N LEU A 164 -13.69 -1.85 -16.57
CA LEU A 164 -14.91 -1.79 -15.76
C LEU A 164 -16.16 -2.20 -16.56
N ASP A 165 -16.27 -1.82 -17.82
CA ASP A 165 -17.40 -2.19 -18.69
C ASP A 165 -17.52 -3.71 -18.85
N GLU A 166 -16.39 -4.38 -19.04
CA GLU A 166 -16.38 -5.84 -19.17
C GLU A 166 -16.69 -6.54 -17.82
N LEU A 167 -16.18 -5.98 -16.70
CA LEU A 167 -16.52 -6.48 -15.37
C LEU A 167 -18.01 -6.29 -15.07
N HIS A 168 -18.56 -5.13 -15.41
CA HIS A 168 -19.99 -4.84 -15.26
C HIS A 168 -20.85 -5.81 -16.10
N ARG A 169 -20.49 -6.01 -17.35
CA ARG A 169 -21.19 -6.98 -18.23
C ARG A 169 -21.18 -8.41 -17.66
N ARG A 170 -20.04 -8.86 -17.10
CA ARG A 170 -19.94 -10.17 -16.44
C ARG A 170 -20.80 -10.25 -15.19
N TYR A 171 -20.81 -9.18 -14.42
CA TYR A 171 -21.65 -9.08 -13.24
C TYR A 171 -23.13 -9.17 -13.59
N GLU A 172 -23.61 -8.41 -14.59
CA GLU A 172 -25.00 -8.46 -15.04
C GLU A 172 -25.39 -9.85 -15.53
N GLN A 173 -24.54 -10.52 -16.31
CA GLN A 173 -24.78 -11.89 -16.76
C GLN A 173 -24.87 -12.88 -15.60
N TYR A 174 -23.99 -12.75 -14.60
CA TYR A 174 -24.04 -13.58 -13.41
C TYR A 174 -25.32 -13.34 -12.61
N MET A 175 -25.70 -12.09 -12.41
CA MET A 175 -26.92 -11.73 -11.69
C MET A 175 -28.19 -12.21 -12.39
N ALA A 176 -28.23 -12.14 -13.71
CA ALA A 176 -29.35 -12.68 -14.48
C ALA A 176 -29.49 -14.21 -14.30
N GLN A 177 -28.40 -14.96 -14.39
CA GLN A 177 -28.38 -16.40 -14.14
C GLN A 177 -28.80 -16.75 -12.70
N LEU A 178 -28.34 -15.97 -11.74
CA LEU A 178 -28.68 -16.16 -10.32
C LEU A 178 -30.17 -15.93 -10.11
N HIS A 179 -30.71 -14.90 -10.74
CA HIS A 179 -32.15 -14.57 -10.66
C HIS A 179 -33.03 -15.65 -11.29
N GLU A 180 -32.62 -16.23 -12.43
CA GLU A 180 -33.37 -17.34 -13.06
C GLU A 180 -33.44 -18.60 -12.19
N LYS A 181 -32.35 -18.89 -11.46
CA LYS A 181 -32.24 -20.08 -10.60
C LYS A 181 -32.82 -19.88 -9.22
N SER A 182 -33.13 -18.64 -8.83
CA SER A 182 -33.62 -18.33 -7.51
C SER A 182 -35.14 -18.43 -7.42
N ASP A 183 -35.65 -18.81 -6.24
CA ASP A 183 -37.06 -18.70 -5.91
C ASP A 183 -37.44 -17.22 -5.77
N LYS A 184 -38.19 -16.69 -6.74
CA LYS A 184 -38.57 -15.28 -6.82
C LYS A 184 -39.60 -14.89 -5.76
N ASP A 185 -40.35 -15.85 -5.25
CA ASP A 185 -41.38 -15.64 -4.24
C ASP A 185 -40.84 -15.68 -2.82
N SER A 186 -39.58 -16.10 -2.68
CA SER A 186 -38.89 -16.10 -1.39
C SER A 186 -38.72 -14.69 -0.86
N PHE A 187 -39.22 -14.43 0.34
CA PHE A 187 -39.05 -13.16 1.07
C PHE A 187 -37.57 -12.71 1.11
N LEU A 188 -36.65 -13.63 1.38
CA LEU A 188 -35.24 -13.34 1.43
C LEU A 188 -34.66 -12.81 0.10
N ASN A 189 -35.11 -13.37 -1.02
CA ASN A 189 -34.65 -12.96 -2.34
C ASN A 189 -35.26 -11.62 -2.78
N GLN A 190 -36.48 -11.32 -2.34
CA GLN A 190 -37.10 -10.01 -2.52
C GLN A 190 -36.34 -8.93 -1.75
N GLU A 191 -35.97 -9.19 -0.48
CA GLU A 191 -35.17 -8.27 0.32
C GLU A 191 -33.75 -8.03 -0.27
N ARG A 192 -33.10 -9.09 -0.74
CA ARG A 192 -31.80 -8.97 -1.44
C ARG A 192 -31.88 -8.10 -2.68
N HIS A 193 -32.94 -8.26 -3.44
CA HIS A 193 -33.20 -7.44 -4.62
C HIS A 193 -33.43 -5.97 -4.24
N ALA A 194 -34.23 -5.71 -3.22
CA ALA A 194 -34.47 -4.36 -2.73
C ALA A 194 -33.18 -3.67 -2.23
N ILE A 195 -32.33 -4.39 -1.53
CA ILE A 195 -31.03 -3.90 -1.07
C ILE A 195 -30.13 -3.54 -2.27
N LEU A 196 -30.05 -4.42 -3.26
CA LEU A 196 -29.29 -4.18 -4.48
C LEU A 196 -29.77 -2.91 -5.21
N GLN A 197 -31.08 -2.73 -5.37
CA GLN A 197 -31.65 -1.54 -6.01
C GLN A 197 -31.33 -0.26 -5.22
N GLN A 198 -31.34 -0.32 -3.89
CA GLN A 198 -30.92 0.81 -3.05
C GLN A 198 -29.43 1.16 -3.24
N CYS A 199 -28.56 0.17 -3.38
CA CYS A 199 -27.14 0.40 -3.67
C CYS A 199 -26.95 1.08 -5.03
N PHE A 200 -27.64 0.64 -6.08
CA PHE A 200 -27.59 1.30 -7.39
C PHE A 200 -28.08 2.75 -7.31
N SER A 201 -29.22 2.99 -6.67
CA SER A 201 -29.73 4.36 -6.53
C SER A 201 -28.80 5.25 -5.71
N ALA A 202 -28.11 4.71 -4.70
CA ALA A 202 -27.14 5.45 -3.93
C ALA A 202 -25.90 5.80 -4.77
N ALA A 203 -25.47 4.91 -5.66
CA ALA A 203 -24.30 5.12 -6.52
C ALA A 203 -24.50 6.24 -7.56
N GLU A 204 -25.75 6.59 -7.88
CA GLU A 204 -26.08 7.72 -8.76
C GLU A 204 -25.94 9.09 -8.07
N THR A 205 -25.65 9.14 -6.77
CA THR A 205 -25.47 10.39 -6.03
C THR A 205 -24.03 10.87 -6.09
N ASP A 206 -23.80 12.18 -5.89
CA ASP A 206 -22.45 12.80 -5.84
C ASP A 206 -21.66 12.44 -4.55
N ARG A 207 -22.05 11.39 -3.84
CA ARG A 207 -21.34 10.96 -2.62
C ARG A 207 -20.22 10.00 -2.97
N THR A 208 -19.09 10.13 -2.27
CA THR A 208 -17.90 9.31 -2.48
C THR A 208 -17.75 8.19 -1.46
N LEU A 209 -18.48 8.25 -0.33
CA LEU A 209 -18.40 7.27 0.74
C LEU A 209 -19.81 6.76 1.10
N PHE A 210 -19.95 5.45 1.08
CA PHE A 210 -21.20 4.76 1.44
C PHE A 210 -20.95 3.74 2.53
N SER A 211 -21.96 3.51 3.38
CA SER A 211 -21.97 2.40 4.32
C SER A 211 -23.16 1.48 4.02
N LEU A 212 -22.91 0.17 4.00
CA LEU A 212 -23.93 -0.85 3.79
C LEU A 212 -24.10 -1.69 5.06
N THR A 213 -25.19 -1.44 5.80
CA THR A 213 -25.52 -2.15 7.04
C THR A 213 -26.67 -3.12 6.79
N VAL A 214 -26.35 -4.39 6.59
CA VAL A 214 -27.31 -5.45 6.26
C VAL A 214 -26.97 -6.70 7.06
N PRO A 215 -27.94 -7.49 7.54
CA PRO A 215 -27.70 -8.75 8.24
C PRO A 215 -26.88 -9.75 7.42
N THR A 216 -26.28 -10.72 8.10
CA THR A 216 -25.59 -11.84 7.44
C THR A 216 -26.57 -12.59 6.53
N GLY A 217 -26.16 -12.89 5.32
CA GLY A 217 -27.02 -13.51 4.30
C GLY A 217 -27.83 -12.52 3.46
N GLY A 218 -27.83 -11.23 3.77
CA GLY A 218 -28.57 -10.19 3.04
C GLY A 218 -27.97 -9.76 1.69
N GLY A 219 -26.98 -10.47 1.16
CA GLY A 219 -26.45 -10.22 -0.20
C GLY A 219 -25.38 -9.11 -0.30
N LYS A 220 -24.74 -8.70 0.81
CA LYS A 220 -23.73 -7.63 0.83
C LYS A 220 -22.68 -7.74 -0.27
N THR A 221 -22.08 -8.90 -0.44
CA THR A 221 -20.98 -9.13 -1.40
C THR A 221 -21.37 -8.90 -2.86
N LEU A 222 -22.66 -9.02 -3.18
CA LEU A 222 -23.17 -8.82 -4.54
C LEU A 222 -23.76 -7.41 -4.73
N ALA A 223 -24.00 -6.70 -3.64
CA ALA A 223 -24.59 -5.36 -3.65
C ALA A 223 -23.56 -4.22 -3.45
N SER A 224 -22.32 -4.55 -3.02
CA SER A 224 -21.24 -3.58 -2.75
C SER A 224 -20.26 -3.40 -3.90
#